data_0b8328cf10bc7d2e6f01c408e4208731
#
_entry.id   0b8328cf10bc7d2e6f01c408e4208731
#
_cell.length_a   1.000
_cell.length_b   1.000
_cell.length_c   1.000
_cell.angle_alpha   90.00
_cell.angle_beta   90.00
_cell.angle_gamma   90.00
#
_symmetry.space_group_name_H-M   'P 1'
#
loop_
_entity.id
_entity.type
_entity.pdbx_description
1 polymer ?
#
loop_
_entity_poly.entity_id
_entity_poly.type
_entity_poly.pdbx_seq_one_letter_code
_entity_poly.pdbx_strand_id
1 'polypeptide(L)'
;MFFEAHHSTERNYFQITISERGSSFPLHIHRAFECYAVRSGSATAIINGKEYRLSPGDAVLVFPYQRHEYKTESGTSTWVCIFSPDLVGSFNNGASVIPECNKFSLTPYESIPDSILLKKAICYNICGIFDMNAKYIENPGGEEYLITKILIYISKNYTSSCTLKEVANYVGYDYSYISKFFKKMMGINFKTYIRGLQIDEACRLLLTSEYSVHEIAEICGFSCTRTFNREFLEKMKMTPREFGKKKKSPSCNQRP
;
A
#
# COMPACT_ATOMS: atom_id res chain seq x y z
N MET A 1 0.53 3.90 -15.12
CA MET A 1 0.48 3.23 -13.79
C MET A 1 1.55 3.86 -12.91
N PHE A 2 1.25 4.15 -11.66
CA PHE A 2 2.22 4.61 -10.68
C PHE A 2 2.11 3.78 -9.39
N PHE A 3 3.21 3.75 -8.61
CA PHE A 3 3.23 3.12 -7.30
C PHE A 3 2.96 4.18 -6.24
N GLU A 4 1.93 3.95 -5.44
CA GLU A 4 1.58 4.85 -4.35
C GLU A 4 2.33 4.44 -3.06
N ALA A 5 3.41 5.17 -2.76
CA ALA A 5 4.31 4.83 -1.67
C ALA A 5 3.74 5.14 -0.28
N HIS A 6 2.81 6.08 -0.17
CA HIS A 6 2.31 6.57 1.13
C HIS A 6 1.69 5.48 2.02
N HIS A 7 1.14 4.43 1.41
CA HIS A 7 0.48 3.33 2.11
C HIS A 7 1.38 2.10 2.30
N SER A 8 2.66 2.19 1.94
CA SER A 8 3.51 1.00 1.77
C SER A 8 4.29 0.58 2.99
N THR A 9 4.62 1.49 3.90
CA THR A 9 5.61 1.26 4.97
C THR A 9 5.03 1.35 6.37
N GLU A 10 3.89 2.00 6.55
CA GLU A 10 3.29 2.18 7.86
C GLU A 10 2.48 0.94 8.26
N ARG A 11 2.96 0.20 9.30
CA ARG A 11 2.33 -1.05 9.77
C ARG A 11 0.91 -0.86 10.31
N ASN A 12 0.60 0.31 10.84
CA ASN A 12 -0.71 0.64 11.40
C ASN A 12 -1.47 1.66 10.53
N TYR A 13 -1.13 1.75 9.23
CA TYR A 13 -1.80 2.66 8.33
C TYR A 13 -3.30 2.34 8.26
N PHE A 14 -4.10 3.36 8.49
CA PHE A 14 -5.55 3.31 8.40
C PHE A 14 -6.07 4.69 8.05
N GLN A 15 -6.77 4.80 6.95
CA GLN A 15 -7.39 6.04 6.50
C GLN A 15 -8.78 5.77 5.95
N ILE A 16 -9.74 6.61 6.31
CA ILE A 16 -11.04 6.68 5.64
C ILE A 16 -11.17 8.05 4.99
N THR A 17 -11.60 8.07 3.75
CA THR A 17 -11.87 9.27 2.98
C THR A 17 -13.29 9.20 2.43
N ILE A 18 -14.06 10.27 2.60
CA ILE A 18 -15.38 10.44 2.00
C ILE A 18 -15.29 11.56 0.98
N SER A 19 -15.72 11.31 -0.24
CA SER A 19 -15.80 12.30 -1.30
C SER A 19 -17.25 12.48 -1.73
N GLU A 20 -17.78 13.68 -1.59
CA GLU A 20 -19.14 14.01 -1.99
C GLU A 20 -19.27 14.46 -3.48
N ARG A 21 -18.15 14.55 -4.17
CA ARG A 21 -18.10 15.03 -5.56
C ARG A 21 -17.63 13.98 -6.57
N GLY A 22 -17.47 12.74 -6.10
CA GLY A 22 -16.78 11.71 -6.86
C GLY A 22 -15.31 12.04 -7.10
N SER A 23 -14.49 11.02 -7.15
CA SER A 23 -13.09 11.16 -7.55
C SER A 23 -12.72 10.00 -8.44
N SER A 24 -12.42 10.29 -9.70
CA SER A 24 -11.73 9.32 -10.54
C SER A 24 -10.28 9.25 -10.10
N PHE A 25 -9.75 8.07 -9.99
CA PHE A 25 -8.37 7.86 -9.61
C PHE A 25 -7.65 6.98 -10.65
N PRO A 26 -6.50 7.41 -11.17
CA PRO A 26 -5.85 6.72 -12.28
C PRO A 26 -5.25 5.38 -11.85
N LEU A 27 -4.92 4.53 -12.83
CA LEU A 27 -4.34 3.20 -12.62
C LEU A 27 -3.09 3.27 -11.74
N HIS A 28 -3.16 2.62 -10.57
CA HIS A 28 -2.09 2.59 -9.57
C HIS A 28 -2.02 1.23 -8.87
N ILE A 29 -1.04 1.11 -7.98
CA ILE A 29 -0.76 -0.08 -7.18
C ILE A 29 -0.12 0.33 -5.85
N HIS A 30 -0.51 -0.32 -4.76
CA HIS A 30 0.10 -0.14 -3.44
C HIS A 30 0.06 -1.43 -2.60
N ARG A 31 0.71 -1.42 -1.43
CA ARG A 31 0.75 -2.56 -0.52
C ARG A 31 -0.52 -2.72 0.31
N ALA A 32 -1.29 -1.67 0.51
CA ALA A 32 -2.44 -1.69 1.40
C ALA A 32 -3.63 -2.46 0.82
N PHE A 33 -4.54 -2.91 1.68
CA PHE A 33 -5.92 -3.17 1.29
C PHE A 33 -6.64 -1.84 1.03
N GLU A 34 -7.54 -1.84 0.06
CA GLU A 34 -8.42 -0.72 -0.17
C GLU A 34 -9.86 -1.21 -0.36
N CYS A 35 -10.75 -0.70 0.49
CA CYS A 35 -12.18 -0.90 0.31
C CYS A 35 -12.79 0.37 -0.25
N TYR A 36 -13.33 0.28 -1.47
CA TYR A 36 -13.99 1.39 -2.15
C TYR A 36 -15.48 1.10 -2.26
N ALA A 37 -16.33 1.99 -1.76
CA ALA A 37 -17.77 1.85 -1.76
C ALA A 37 -18.47 3.09 -2.32
N VAL A 38 -19.63 2.89 -2.97
CA VAL A 38 -20.49 3.95 -3.46
C VAL A 38 -21.60 4.22 -2.43
N ARG A 39 -21.70 5.49 -1.99
CA ARG A 39 -22.75 5.98 -1.08
C ARG A 39 -23.98 6.49 -1.86
N SER A 40 -23.74 7.21 -2.97
CA SER A 40 -24.78 7.65 -3.90
C SER A 40 -24.18 7.82 -5.30
N GLY A 41 -25.00 7.76 -6.34
CA GLY A 41 -24.57 7.83 -7.74
C GLY A 41 -24.02 6.51 -8.25
N SER A 42 -23.00 6.53 -9.10
CA SER A 42 -22.41 5.33 -9.70
C SER A 42 -20.90 5.49 -9.94
N ALA A 43 -20.18 4.38 -9.87
CA ALA A 43 -18.76 4.31 -10.16
C ALA A 43 -18.42 3.01 -10.90
N THR A 44 -17.28 3.04 -11.57
CA THR A 44 -16.65 1.84 -12.15
C THR A 44 -15.29 1.66 -11.51
N ALA A 45 -15.08 0.50 -10.89
CA ALA A 45 -13.75 0.06 -10.44
C ALA A 45 -13.18 -0.92 -11.47
N ILE A 46 -11.91 -0.75 -11.84
CA ILE A 46 -11.19 -1.68 -12.71
C ILE A 46 -10.04 -2.26 -11.91
N ILE A 47 -10.09 -3.56 -11.63
CA ILE A 47 -9.11 -4.26 -10.79
C ILE A 47 -8.48 -5.39 -11.59
N ASN A 48 -7.16 -5.34 -11.78
CA ASN A 48 -6.41 -6.26 -12.64
C ASN A 48 -7.06 -6.43 -14.04
N GLY A 49 -7.61 -5.33 -14.58
CA GLY A 49 -8.28 -5.32 -15.89
C GLY A 49 -9.73 -5.80 -15.90
N LYS A 50 -10.26 -6.30 -14.78
CA LYS A 50 -11.66 -6.68 -14.63
C LYS A 50 -12.50 -5.49 -14.17
N GLU A 51 -13.57 -5.19 -14.89
CA GLU A 51 -14.45 -4.05 -14.62
C GLU A 51 -15.60 -4.46 -13.67
N TYR A 52 -15.85 -3.59 -12.67
CA TYR A 52 -16.94 -3.71 -11.71
C TYR A 52 -17.75 -2.42 -11.69
N ARG A 53 -19.00 -2.50 -12.09
CA ARG A 53 -19.96 -1.39 -11.93
C ARG A 53 -20.52 -1.40 -10.52
N LEU A 54 -20.48 -0.22 -9.86
CA LEU A 54 -20.85 -0.05 -8.47
C LEU A 54 -22.00 0.95 -8.35
N SER A 55 -23.00 0.59 -7.58
CA SER A 55 -24.15 1.38 -7.18
C SER A 55 -24.18 1.53 -5.66
N PRO A 56 -25.06 2.34 -5.06
CA PRO A 56 -25.18 2.46 -3.60
C PRO A 56 -25.37 1.10 -2.92
N GLY A 57 -24.57 0.83 -1.90
CA GLY A 57 -24.51 -0.46 -1.21
C GLY A 57 -23.50 -1.46 -1.80
N ASP A 58 -22.94 -1.18 -2.98
CA ASP A 58 -21.84 -1.95 -3.56
C ASP A 58 -20.50 -1.44 -3.08
N ALA A 59 -19.57 -2.38 -2.87
CA ALA A 59 -18.17 -2.11 -2.60
C ALA A 59 -17.27 -3.06 -3.38
N VAL A 60 -16.01 -2.70 -3.52
CA VAL A 60 -14.93 -3.61 -3.92
C VAL A 60 -13.86 -3.65 -2.83
N LEU A 61 -13.26 -4.81 -2.60
CA LEU A 61 -12.06 -4.96 -1.80
C LEU A 61 -10.87 -5.24 -2.72
N VAL A 62 -9.96 -4.27 -2.81
CA VAL A 62 -8.69 -4.38 -3.52
C VAL A 62 -7.67 -4.98 -2.56
N PHE A 63 -7.03 -6.06 -2.99
CA PHE A 63 -5.99 -6.74 -2.23
C PHE A 63 -4.62 -6.09 -2.45
N PRO A 64 -3.68 -6.26 -1.53
CA PRO A 64 -2.33 -5.76 -1.70
C PRO A 64 -1.74 -6.12 -3.06
N TYR A 65 -1.19 -5.12 -3.73
CA TYR A 65 -0.56 -5.25 -5.05
C TYR A 65 -1.49 -5.63 -6.21
N GLN A 66 -2.81 -5.54 -6.08
CA GLN A 66 -3.71 -5.52 -7.22
C GLN A 66 -3.67 -4.16 -7.89
N ARG A 67 -3.50 -4.11 -9.21
CA ARG A 67 -3.58 -2.87 -10.00
C ARG A 67 -5.04 -2.43 -10.08
N HIS A 68 -5.31 -1.17 -9.81
CA HIS A 68 -6.68 -0.67 -9.82
C HIS A 68 -6.78 0.79 -10.21
N GLU A 69 -7.95 1.15 -10.73
CA GLU A 69 -8.36 2.51 -11.06
C GLU A 69 -9.86 2.67 -10.81
N TYR A 70 -10.29 3.92 -10.61
CA TYR A 70 -11.69 4.25 -10.40
C TYR A 70 -12.13 5.35 -11.35
N LYS A 71 -13.35 5.19 -11.89
CA LYS A 71 -14.05 6.19 -12.69
C LYS A 71 -15.39 6.46 -12.04
N THR A 72 -15.68 7.72 -11.72
CA THR A 72 -16.93 8.14 -11.09
C THR A 72 -17.71 9.04 -12.03
N GLU A 73 -19.02 8.93 -11.99
CA GLU A 73 -19.92 9.88 -12.62
C GLU A 73 -20.05 11.14 -11.76
N SER A 74 -20.48 12.24 -12.40
CA SER A 74 -20.69 13.51 -11.69
C SER A 74 -21.76 13.36 -10.60
N GLY A 75 -21.52 13.92 -9.42
CA GLY A 75 -22.43 13.84 -8.28
C GLY A 75 -22.39 12.53 -7.50
N THR A 76 -21.44 11.63 -7.80
CA THR A 76 -21.25 10.40 -7.05
C THR A 76 -20.61 10.69 -5.70
N SER A 77 -21.17 10.16 -4.60
CA SER A 77 -20.52 10.14 -3.28
C SER A 77 -19.87 8.78 -3.05
N THR A 78 -18.61 8.80 -2.62
CA THR A 78 -17.80 7.60 -2.42
C THR A 78 -17.21 7.57 -1.02
N TRP A 79 -16.97 6.35 -0.54
CA TRP A 79 -16.28 6.06 0.70
C TRP A 79 -15.11 5.12 0.42
N VAL A 80 -13.93 5.49 0.90
CA VAL A 80 -12.70 4.74 0.67
C VAL A 80 -12.03 4.46 2.01
N CYS A 81 -11.72 3.21 2.30
CA CYS A 81 -10.95 2.81 3.46
C CYS A 81 -9.67 2.11 3.01
N ILE A 82 -8.53 2.72 3.28
CA ILE A 82 -7.20 2.16 2.97
C ILE A 82 -6.55 1.73 4.28
N PHE A 83 -6.08 0.50 4.35
CA PHE A 83 -5.49 -0.03 5.58
C PHE A 83 -4.36 -1.03 5.33
N SER A 84 -3.38 -1.01 6.25
CA SER A 84 -2.24 -1.92 6.18
C SER A 84 -2.67 -3.38 6.37
N PRO A 85 -2.12 -4.34 5.60
CA PRO A 85 -2.30 -5.76 5.83
C PRO A 85 -1.91 -6.20 7.25
N ASP A 86 -0.99 -5.48 7.89
CA ASP A 86 -0.54 -5.76 9.26
C ASP A 86 -1.67 -5.58 10.31
N LEU A 87 -2.75 -4.87 9.97
CA LEU A 87 -3.91 -4.69 10.86
C LEU A 87 -4.84 -5.91 10.89
N VAL A 88 -4.84 -6.74 9.84
CA VAL A 88 -5.74 -7.89 9.67
C VAL A 88 -5.03 -9.24 9.74
N GLY A 89 -3.77 -9.25 10.18
CA GLY A 89 -3.00 -10.46 10.46
C GLY A 89 -2.88 -11.41 9.27
N SER A 90 -3.49 -12.59 9.39
CA SER A 90 -3.39 -13.66 8.40
C SER A 90 -4.41 -13.58 7.25
N PHE A 91 -5.26 -12.56 7.21
CA PHE A 91 -6.23 -12.43 6.12
C PHE A 91 -5.50 -12.25 4.80
N ASN A 92 -5.59 -13.25 3.94
CA ASN A 92 -5.03 -13.37 2.60
C ASN A 92 -3.62 -12.79 2.38
N ASN A 93 -2.60 -13.63 2.56
CA ASN A 93 -1.20 -13.23 2.50
C ASN A 93 -0.45 -13.72 1.26
N GLY A 94 -1.11 -14.22 0.24
CA GLY A 94 -0.43 -14.87 -0.86
C GLY A 94 -0.73 -14.29 -2.24
N ALA A 95 0.27 -14.34 -3.13
CA ALA A 95 0.06 -14.09 -4.55
C ALA A 95 -0.63 -15.27 -5.26
N SER A 96 -0.59 -16.46 -4.64
CA SER A 96 -1.01 -17.72 -5.27
C SER A 96 -2.52 -17.88 -5.36
N VAL A 97 -3.27 -17.20 -4.50
CA VAL A 97 -4.74 -17.29 -4.44
C VAL A 97 -5.31 -15.88 -4.48
N ILE A 98 -6.30 -15.67 -5.33
CA ILE A 98 -6.98 -14.37 -5.51
C ILE A 98 -8.50 -14.56 -5.44
N PRO A 99 -9.26 -13.53 -5.06
CA PRO A 99 -10.70 -13.61 -5.15
C PRO A 99 -11.14 -13.71 -6.63
N GLU A 100 -12.11 -14.55 -6.90
CA GLU A 100 -12.77 -14.63 -8.22
C GLU A 100 -13.50 -13.32 -8.56
N CYS A 101 -14.03 -12.67 -7.52
CA CYS A 101 -14.74 -11.39 -7.62
C CYS A 101 -14.33 -10.48 -6.45
N ASN A 102 -13.93 -9.23 -6.77
CA ASN A 102 -13.62 -8.23 -5.76
C ASN A 102 -14.85 -7.47 -5.23
N LYS A 103 -16.00 -7.58 -5.93
CA LYS A 103 -17.24 -6.87 -5.58
C LYS A 103 -18.02 -7.62 -4.50
N PHE A 104 -18.54 -6.87 -3.53
CA PHE A 104 -19.39 -7.35 -2.45
C PHE A 104 -20.33 -6.23 -1.98
N SER A 105 -21.25 -6.52 -1.06
CA SER A 105 -22.12 -5.50 -0.46
C SER A 105 -21.55 -5.05 0.88
N LEU A 106 -21.51 -3.73 1.09
CA LEU A 106 -21.02 -3.12 2.33
C LEU A 106 -21.81 -1.84 2.62
N THR A 107 -22.23 -1.68 3.88
CA THR A 107 -22.69 -0.38 4.41
C THR A 107 -21.47 0.36 4.97
N PRO A 108 -21.07 1.49 4.36
CA PRO A 108 -19.91 2.26 4.82
C PRO A 108 -20.08 2.78 6.25
N TYR A 109 -18.96 2.89 6.97
CA TYR A 109 -18.92 3.49 8.29
C TYR A 109 -19.01 5.03 8.19
N GLU A 110 -19.85 5.65 9.02
CA GLU A 110 -20.02 7.11 9.01
C GLU A 110 -18.99 7.84 9.89
N SER A 111 -18.41 7.15 10.85
CA SER A 111 -17.44 7.74 11.80
C SER A 111 -16.12 6.99 11.79
N ILE A 112 -15.03 7.74 11.97
CA ILE A 112 -13.67 7.20 12.07
C ILE A 112 -13.29 7.17 13.55
N PRO A 113 -13.06 5.99 14.15
CA PRO A 113 -12.66 5.93 15.56
C PRO A 113 -11.19 6.34 15.74
N ASP A 114 -10.87 6.96 16.85
CA ASP A 114 -9.48 7.25 17.22
C ASP A 114 -8.74 6.01 17.74
N SER A 115 -9.48 5.07 18.35
CA SER A 115 -8.90 3.85 18.91
C SER A 115 -8.36 2.90 17.86
N ILE A 116 -7.12 2.46 18.01
CA ILE A 116 -6.49 1.45 17.15
C ILE A 116 -7.26 0.10 17.17
N LEU A 117 -7.88 -0.24 18.30
CA LEU A 117 -8.67 -1.47 18.41
C LEU A 117 -9.94 -1.37 17.56
N LEU A 118 -10.61 -0.22 17.57
CA LEU A 118 -11.79 0.00 16.73
C LEU A 118 -11.42 0.09 15.24
N LYS A 119 -10.28 0.70 14.90
CA LYS A 119 -9.75 0.67 13.54
C LYS A 119 -9.52 -0.76 13.04
N LYS A 120 -8.89 -1.60 13.87
CA LYS A 120 -8.73 -3.02 13.57
C LYS A 120 -10.07 -3.74 13.43
N ALA A 121 -11.04 -3.46 14.30
CA ALA A 121 -12.37 -4.05 14.23
C ALA A 121 -13.06 -3.72 12.89
N ILE A 122 -12.96 -2.47 12.40
CA ILE A 122 -13.44 -2.08 11.08
C ILE A 122 -12.74 -2.89 9.98
N CYS A 123 -11.41 -2.99 10.01
CA CYS A 123 -10.66 -3.75 9.01
C CYS A 123 -11.07 -5.24 9.00
N TYR A 124 -11.18 -5.88 10.16
CA TYR A 124 -11.63 -7.28 10.27
C TYR A 124 -13.09 -7.45 9.82
N ASN A 125 -13.97 -6.49 10.13
CA ASN A 125 -15.35 -6.54 9.69
C ASN A 125 -15.47 -6.45 8.15
N ILE A 126 -14.76 -5.50 7.52
CA ILE A 126 -14.70 -5.39 6.05
C ILE A 126 -14.20 -6.71 5.43
N CYS A 127 -13.08 -7.23 5.93
CA CYS A 127 -12.50 -8.48 5.45
C CYS A 127 -13.44 -9.67 5.69
N GLY A 128 -14.08 -9.75 6.86
CA GLY A 128 -14.98 -10.83 7.21
C GLY A 128 -16.26 -10.84 6.36
N ILE A 129 -16.89 -9.68 6.14
CA ILE A 129 -18.07 -9.58 5.23
C ILE A 129 -17.69 -10.00 3.81
N PHE A 130 -16.50 -9.56 3.34
CA PHE A 130 -15.99 -9.97 2.04
C PHE A 130 -15.78 -11.49 1.98
N ASP A 131 -15.07 -12.05 2.94
CA ASP A 131 -14.66 -13.46 2.99
C ASP A 131 -15.85 -14.44 3.06
N MET A 132 -16.90 -14.08 3.79
CA MET A 132 -18.12 -14.88 3.90
C MET A 132 -18.76 -15.23 2.54
N ASN A 133 -18.57 -14.37 1.54
CA ASN A 133 -19.19 -14.52 0.21
C ASN A 133 -18.15 -14.71 -0.90
N ALA A 134 -16.87 -14.61 -0.57
CA ALA A 134 -15.79 -14.70 -1.54
C ALA A 134 -15.54 -16.16 -1.96
N LYS A 135 -15.39 -16.37 -3.26
CA LYS A 135 -14.75 -17.57 -3.80
C LYS A 135 -13.33 -17.20 -4.19
N TYR A 136 -12.42 -18.07 -3.81
CA TYR A 136 -11.00 -17.90 -4.13
C TYR A 136 -10.60 -18.90 -5.19
N ILE A 137 -9.79 -18.44 -6.15
CA ILE A 137 -9.24 -19.25 -7.22
C ILE A 137 -7.72 -19.19 -7.19
N GLU A 138 -7.05 -20.19 -7.71
CA GLU A 138 -5.62 -20.10 -7.99
C GLU A 138 -5.37 -18.94 -8.93
N ASN A 139 -4.33 -18.16 -8.63
CA ASN A 139 -3.97 -17.06 -9.50
C ASN A 139 -3.52 -17.62 -10.85
N PRO A 140 -4.14 -17.24 -11.98
CA PRO A 140 -3.85 -17.82 -13.29
C PRO A 140 -2.44 -17.52 -13.80
N GLY A 141 -1.65 -16.79 -13.04
CA GLY A 141 -0.29 -16.42 -13.44
C GLY A 141 -0.24 -15.11 -14.24
N GLY A 142 0.78 -14.99 -15.10
CA GLY A 142 0.95 -13.80 -15.92
C GLY A 142 1.74 -12.68 -15.25
N GLU A 143 1.73 -11.51 -15.88
CA GLU A 143 2.51 -10.34 -15.45
C GLU A 143 2.07 -9.83 -14.08
N GLU A 144 0.77 -9.84 -13.78
CA GLU A 144 0.21 -9.41 -12.50
C GLU A 144 0.63 -10.32 -11.35
N TYR A 145 0.61 -11.62 -11.58
CA TYR A 145 1.09 -12.60 -10.60
C TYR A 145 2.58 -12.43 -10.32
N LEU A 146 3.37 -12.29 -11.39
CA LEU A 146 4.81 -12.14 -11.28
C LEU A 146 5.19 -10.88 -10.52
N ILE A 147 4.59 -9.72 -10.86
CA ILE A 147 4.91 -8.47 -10.15
C ILE A 147 4.45 -8.52 -8.69
N THR A 148 3.28 -9.08 -8.39
CA THR A 148 2.79 -9.26 -7.02
C THR A 148 3.75 -10.12 -6.21
N LYS A 149 4.22 -11.25 -6.76
CA LYS A 149 5.19 -12.15 -6.13
C LYS A 149 6.51 -11.44 -5.85
N ILE A 150 7.00 -10.62 -6.78
CA ILE A 150 8.19 -9.79 -6.61
C ILE A 150 7.99 -8.77 -5.48
N LEU A 151 6.87 -8.05 -5.47
CA LEU A 151 6.60 -7.02 -4.48
C LEU A 151 6.40 -7.59 -3.07
N ILE A 152 5.78 -8.77 -2.94
CA ILE A 152 5.69 -9.50 -1.66
C ILE A 152 7.09 -9.91 -1.17
N TYR A 153 7.96 -10.41 -2.05
CA TYR A 153 9.33 -10.72 -1.68
C TYR A 153 10.08 -9.48 -1.18
N ILE A 154 9.99 -8.39 -1.94
CA ILE A 154 10.62 -7.11 -1.59
C ILE A 154 10.11 -6.63 -0.22
N SER A 155 8.81 -6.64 0.03
CA SER A 155 8.21 -6.13 1.27
C SER A 155 8.71 -6.85 2.54
N LYS A 156 9.16 -8.09 2.39
CA LYS A 156 9.73 -8.90 3.47
C LYS A 156 11.23 -8.73 3.64
N ASN A 157 11.93 -8.24 2.61
CA ASN A 157 13.40 -8.29 2.55
C ASN A 157 14.07 -6.92 2.32
N TYR A 158 13.36 -5.82 2.04
CA TYR A 158 13.94 -4.53 1.62
C TYR A 158 14.88 -3.89 2.65
N THR A 159 14.74 -4.22 3.93
CA THR A 159 15.62 -3.75 5.00
C THR A 159 16.85 -4.64 5.23
N SER A 160 16.93 -5.76 4.54
CA SER A 160 18.07 -6.66 4.54
C SER A 160 18.77 -6.69 3.17
N SER A 161 19.40 -7.79 2.83
CA SER A 161 19.98 -7.99 1.49
C SER A 161 18.87 -8.26 0.46
N CYS A 162 18.31 -7.23 -0.15
CA CYS A 162 17.32 -7.34 -1.21
C CYS A 162 17.89 -6.84 -2.53
N THR A 163 18.51 -7.73 -3.28
CA THR A 163 19.06 -7.45 -4.60
C THR A 163 18.16 -7.97 -5.71
N LEU A 164 18.25 -7.37 -6.89
CA LEU A 164 17.49 -7.84 -8.05
C LEU A 164 17.89 -9.27 -8.45
N LYS A 165 19.13 -9.70 -8.17
CA LYS A 165 19.59 -11.06 -8.40
C LYS A 165 18.87 -12.07 -7.50
N GLU A 166 18.70 -11.74 -6.23
CA GLU A 166 17.96 -12.58 -5.28
C GLU A 166 16.48 -12.66 -5.67
N VAL A 167 15.88 -11.55 -6.10
CA VAL A 167 14.50 -11.54 -6.62
C VAL A 167 14.39 -12.43 -7.86
N ALA A 168 15.29 -12.31 -8.82
CA ALA A 168 15.30 -13.12 -10.03
C ALA A 168 15.38 -14.62 -9.72
N ASN A 169 16.29 -14.99 -8.81
CA ASN A 169 16.41 -16.37 -8.32
C ASN A 169 15.12 -16.86 -7.62
N TYR A 170 14.51 -16.03 -6.77
CA TYR A 170 13.28 -16.37 -6.05
C TYR A 170 12.09 -16.64 -6.97
N VAL A 171 11.96 -15.85 -8.05
CA VAL A 171 10.86 -16.04 -9.00
C VAL A 171 11.18 -17.04 -10.11
N GLY A 172 12.45 -17.49 -10.25
CA GLY A 172 12.88 -18.47 -11.25
C GLY A 172 13.03 -17.89 -12.66
N TYR A 173 13.42 -16.62 -12.77
CA TYR A 173 13.62 -15.94 -14.05
C TYR A 173 15.04 -15.38 -14.19
N ASP A 174 15.44 -15.08 -15.44
CA ASP A 174 16.73 -14.42 -15.72
C ASP A 174 16.76 -12.98 -15.17
N TYR A 175 17.92 -12.55 -14.69
CA TYR A 175 18.15 -11.21 -14.14
C TYR A 175 17.79 -10.09 -15.14
N SER A 176 18.20 -10.23 -16.40
CA SER A 176 17.95 -9.21 -17.43
C SER A 176 16.47 -9.08 -17.75
N TYR A 177 15.75 -10.20 -17.75
CA TYR A 177 14.31 -10.21 -17.91
C TYR A 177 13.64 -9.48 -16.76
N ILE A 178 13.92 -9.86 -15.50
CA ILE A 178 13.32 -9.23 -14.31
C ILE A 178 13.64 -7.74 -14.23
N SER A 179 14.85 -7.32 -14.60
CA SER A 179 15.23 -5.91 -14.63
C SER A 179 14.35 -5.08 -15.56
N LYS A 180 14.15 -5.55 -16.79
CA LYS A 180 13.29 -4.90 -17.79
C LYS A 180 11.81 -4.96 -17.38
N PHE A 181 11.37 -6.15 -16.93
CA PHE A 181 10.00 -6.39 -16.48
C PHE A 181 9.62 -5.47 -15.31
N PHE A 182 10.44 -5.42 -14.26
CA PHE A 182 10.20 -4.55 -13.10
C PHE A 182 10.08 -3.09 -13.51
N LYS A 183 11.02 -2.59 -14.34
CA LYS A 183 10.98 -1.23 -14.86
C LYS A 183 9.72 -0.96 -15.71
N LYS A 184 9.31 -1.92 -16.57
CA LYS A 184 8.06 -1.85 -17.34
C LYS A 184 6.85 -1.70 -16.41
N MET A 185 6.76 -2.56 -15.39
CA MET A 185 5.61 -2.62 -14.50
C MET A 185 5.54 -1.46 -13.50
N MET A 186 6.66 -1.03 -12.94
CA MET A 186 6.73 -0.04 -11.87
C MET A 186 7.03 1.39 -12.35
N GLY A 187 7.46 1.56 -13.61
CA GLY A 187 7.89 2.85 -14.16
C GLY A 187 9.26 3.34 -13.67
N ILE A 188 9.83 2.72 -12.65
CA ILE A 188 11.13 3.05 -12.04
C ILE A 188 12.01 1.80 -11.95
N ASN A 189 13.33 2.00 -11.82
CA ASN A 189 14.22 0.86 -11.66
C ASN A 189 14.17 0.28 -10.23
N PHE A 190 14.55 -0.98 -10.09
CA PHE A 190 14.51 -1.73 -8.84
C PHE A 190 15.26 -1.04 -7.69
N LYS A 191 16.48 -0.53 -7.96
CA LYS A 191 17.29 0.15 -6.94
C LYS A 191 16.59 1.39 -6.40
N THR A 192 16.02 2.21 -7.28
CA THR A 192 15.24 3.41 -6.89
C THR A 192 14.04 3.04 -6.03
N TYR A 193 13.33 1.94 -6.40
CA TYR A 193 12.20 1.44 -5.62
C TYR A 193 12.60 1.00 -4.21
N ILE A 194 13.64 0.15 -4.08
CA ILE A 194 14.16 -0.30 -2.77
C ILE A 194 14.59 0.88 -1.91
N ARG A 195 15.35 1.83 -2.49
CA ARG A 195 15.78 3.03 -1.77
C ARG A 195 14.61 3.88 -1.29
N GLY A 196 13.56 3.95 -2.10
CA GLY A 196 12.31 4.59 -1.71
C GLY A 196 11.73 3.98 -0.42
N LEU A 197 11.54 2.67 -0.38
CA LEU A 197 11.03 1.95 0.79
C LEU A 197 11.93 2.10 2.03
N GLN A 198 13.24 2.01 1.84
CA GLN A 198 14.21 2.16 2.94
C GLN A 198 14.18 3.56 3.57
N ILE A 199 14.03 4.62 2.76
CA ILE A 199 13.90 5.99 3.27
C ILE A 199 12.55 6.19 3.96
N ASP A 200 11.46 5.63 3.44
CA ASP A 200 10.14 5.73 4.08
C ASP A 200 10.12 5.05 5.45
N GLU A 201 10.75 3.87 5.57
CA GLU A 201 10.95 3.21 6.87
C GLU A 201 11.83 4.03 7.82
N ALA A 202 12.89 4.66 7.30
CA ALA A 202 13.73 5.56 8.09
C ALA A 202 12.95 6.77 8.60
N CYS A 203 12.07 7.36 7.79
CA CYS A 203 11.18 8.45 8.22
C CYS A 203 10.29 8.00 9.38
N ARG A 204 9.72 6.79 9.28
CA ARG A 204 8.90 6.21 10.35
C ARG A 204 9.72 6.05 11.65
N LEU A 205 10.90 5.44 11.58
CA LEU A 205 11.76 5.22 12.74
C LEU A 205 12.24 6.52 13.38
N LEU A 206 12.60 7.53 12.58
CA LEU A 206 12.99 8.86 13.07
C LEU A 206 11.87 9.54 13.87
N LEU A 207 10.61 9.24 13.57
CA LEU A 207 9.45 9.81 14.28
C LEU A 207 8.97 8.95 15.45
N THR A 208 9.16 7.64 15.43
CA THR A 208 8.54 6.72 16.39
C THR A 208 9.50 6.02 17.35
N SER A 209 10.80 6.05 17.08
CA SER A 209 11.82 5.39 17.91
C SER A 209 12.79 6.39 18.54
N GLU A 210 13.64 5.87 19.43
CA GLU A 210 14.75 6.62 20.04
C GLU A 210 16.12 6.20 19.46
N TYR A 211 16.12 5.43 18.36
CA TYR A 211 17.35 5.03 17.67
C TYR A 211 18.13 6.23 17.15
N SER A 212 19.44 6.12 17.18
CA SER A 212 20.34 7.09 16.54
C SER A 212 20.20 7.03 15.00
N VAL A 213 20.62 8.09 14.33
CA VAL A 213 20.65 8.14 12.85
C VAL A 213 21.50 7.00 12.26
N HIS A 214 22.54 6.57 12.96
CA HIS A 214 23.39 5.46 12.56
C HIS A 214 22.63 4.12 12.62
N GLU A 215 22.03 3.83 13.76
CA GLU A 215 21.21 2.60 13.94
C GLU A 215 20.05 2.54 12.95
N ILE A 216 19.37 3.66 12.72
CA ILE A 216 18.28 3.73 11.73
C ILE A 216 18.81 3.39 10.33
N ALA A 217 19.98 3.92 9.94
CA ALA A 217 20.57 3.59 8.65
C ALA A 217 20.84 2.08 8.51
N GLU A 218 21.37 1.43 9.55
CA GLU A 218 21.60 -0.02 9.57
C GLU A 218 20.31 -0.83 9.52
N ILE A 219 19.33 -0.49 10.37
CA ILE A 219 18.00 -1.14 10.41
C ILE A 219 17.30 -1.05 9.04
N CYS A 220 17.46 0.07 8.34
CA CYS A 220 16.89 0.27 7.00
C CYS A 220 17.72 -0.36 5.86
N GLY A 221 18.82 -1.06 6.18
CA GLY A 221 19.60 -1.81 5.18
C GLY A 221 20.58 -0.95 4.38
N PHE A 222 21.05 0.18 4.93
CA PHE A 222 22.13 0.95 4.34
C PHE A 222 23.50 0.43 4.85
N SER A 223 24.42 0.19 3.93
CA SER A 223 25.76 -0.28 4.23
C SER A 223 26.63 0.77 4.95
N CYS A 224 26.29 2.05 4.86
CA CYS A 224 26.96 3.12 5.61
C CYS A 224 26.06 4.35 5.74
N THR A 225 26.22 5.06 6.85
CA THR A 225 25.49 6.28 7.20
C THR A 225 25.68 7.41 6.19
N ARG A 226 26.85 7.49 5.53
CA ARG A 226 27.12 8.51 4.50
C ARG A 226 26.16 8.36 3.31
N THR A 227 25.99 7.15 2.82
CA THR A 227 25.06 6.85 1.71
C THR A 227 23.63 7.14 2.13
N PHE A 228 23.24 6.71 3.34
CA PHE A 228 21.93 7.00 3.91
C PHE A 228 21.64 8.50 3.94
N ASN A 229 22.53 9.31 4.55
CA ASN A 229 22.33 10.75 4.67
C ASN A 229 22.17 11.43 3.32
N ARG A 230 22.97 11.05 2.32
CA ARG A 230 22.88 11.60 0.97
C ARG A 230 21.53 11.28 0.32
N GLU A 231 21.12 10.01 0.34
CA GLU A 231 19.86 9.57 -0.30
C GLU A 231 18.64 10.09 0.45
N PHE A 232 18.71 10.19 1.78
CA PHE A 232 17.65 10.81 2.58
C PHE A 232 17.50 12.30 2.24
N LEU A 233 18.60 13.05 2.18
CA LEU A 233 18.58 14.47 1.82
C LEU A 233 18.05 14.68 0.39
N GLU A 234 18.43 13.82 -0.55
CA GLU A 234 17.96 13.88 -1.94
C GLU A 234 16.45 13.71 -2.02
N LYS A 235 15.87 12.71 -1.30
CA LYS A 235 14.44 12.42 -1.31
C LYS A 235 13.63 13.39 -0.46
N MET A 236 14.05 13.67 0.77
CA MET A 236 13.29 14.43 1.76
C MET A 236 13.59 15.92 1.77
N LYS A 237 14.62 16.39 1.03
CA LYS A 237 15.09 17.79 0.97
C LYS A 237 15.50 18.36 2.33
N MET A 238 15.78 17.50 3.30
CA MET A 238 16.30 17.82 4.64
C MET A 238 17.08 16.64 5.20
N THR A 239 17.93 16.88 6.20
CA THR A 239 18.72 15.82 6.84
C THR A 239 17.85 14.93 7.75
N PRO A 240 18.26 13.66 8.01
CA PRO A 240 17.56 12.79 8.96
C PRO A 240 17.40 13.42 10.35
N ARG A 241 18.44 14.14 10.81
CA ARG A 241 18.43 14.83 12.11
C ARG A 241 17.41 15.97 12.17
N GLU A 242 17.28 16.77 11.12
CA GLU A 242 16.26 17.82 11.01
C GLU A 242 14.87 17.23 10.95
N PHE A 243 14.69 16.14 10.20
CA PHE A 243 13.42 15.43 10.09
C PHE A 243 12.95 14.88 11.46
N GLY A 244 13.84 14.22 12.20
CA GLY A 244 13.54 13.68 13.53
C GLY A 244 13.24 14.76 14.59
N LYS A 245 13.77 15.98 14.44
CA LYS A 245 13.45 17.09 15.35
C LYS A 245 11.99 17.54 15.26
N LYS A 246 11.30 17.32 14.13
CA LYS A 246 9.87 17.63 13.97
C LYS A 246 8.99 16.87 14.98
N LYS A 247 9.43 15.71 15.50
CA LYS A 247 8.79 14.97 16.58
C LYS A 247 8.81 15.75 17.92
N LYS A 248 9.84 16.56 18.16
CA LYS A 248 10.08 17.24 19.47
C LYS A 248 9.44 18.62 19.57
N SER A 249 8.88 19.15 18.51
CA SER A 249 8.09 20.38 18.57
C SER A 249 6.66 20.02 18.97
N PRO A 250 6.15 20.48 20.11
CA PRO A 250 4.75 20.32 20.44
C PRO A 250 3.95 21.15 19.42
N SER A 251 3.45 20.50 18.39
CA SER A 251 2.49 21.13 17.49
C SER A 251 1.22 21.37 18.27
N CYS A 252 1.08 22.62 18.73
CA CYS A 252 -0.15 23.35 18.87
C CYS A 252 -1.43 22.50 18.92
N ASN A 253 -1.78 22.01 20.11
CA ASN A 253 -3.15 21.76 20.47
C ASN A 253 -3.87 23.12 20.50
N GLN A 254 -4.38 23.55 19.38
CA GLN A 254 -5.42 24.58 19.34
C GLN A 254 -6.57 24.03 18.54
N ARG A 255 -7.50 23.42 19.29
CA ARG A 255 -8.91 23.51 18.93
C ARG A 255 -9.46 24.82 19.48
N PRO A 256 -10.34 25.47 18.77
CA PRO A 256 -11.65 25.64 19.34
C PRO A 256 -12.63 24.58 18.85
#